data_dbb44f7b5aa605fde9aac8a9eca6befa
#
_entry.id   dbb44f7b5aa605fde9aac8a9eca6befa
#
_cell.length_a   1.000
_cell.length_b   1.000
_cell.length_c   1.000
_cell.angle_alpha   90.00
_cell.angle_beta   90.00
_cell.angle_gamma   90.00
#
_symmetry.space_group_name_H-M   'P 1'
#
loop_
_entity.id
_entity.type
_entity.pdbx_description
1 polymer ?
#
loop_
_entity_poly.entity_id
_entity_poly.type
_entity_poly.pdbx_seq_one_letter_code
_entity_poly.pdbx_strand_id
1 'polypeptide(L)'
;MTREVVIQNRLGLHARASAQFVKTAGRFRSEITVEAGAQAVNGKSIMGLLLLAAAQGTAVRLRAVGPDAPAALDALARLVESLFGEGE
;
A
#
# COMPACT_ATOMS: atom_id res chain seq x y z
N MET A 1 -7.57 2.47 -12.04
CA MET A 1 -6.53 1.46 -12.28
C MET A 1 -6.28 0.65 -11.02
N THR A 2 -5.93 -0.59 -11.19
CA THR A 2 -5.65 -1.47 -10.06
C THR A 2 -4.35 -2.23 -10.31
N ARG A 3 -3.72 -2.66 -9.23
CA ARG A 3 -2.54 -3.50 -9.29
C ARG A 3 -2.50 -4.39 -8.06
N GLU A 4 -2.29 -5.67 -8.27
CA GLU A 4 -2.21 -6.61 -7.17
C GLU A 4 -0.77 -6.81 -6.75
N VAL A 5 -0.52 -6.79 -5.45
CA VAL A 5 0.80 -7.05 -4.89
C VAL A 5 0.67 -7.97 -3.69
N VAL A 6 1.75 -8.64 -3.33
CA VAL A 6 1.78 -9.52 -2.16
C VAL A 6 2.68 -8.87 -1.10
N ILE A 7 2.18 -8.79 0.11
CA ILE A 7 2.97 -8.28 1.24
C ILE A 7 4.08 -9.29 1.53
N GLN A 8 5.34 -8.88 1.41
CA GLN A 8 6.48 -9.80 1.49
C GLN A 8 7.28 -9.65 2.76
N ASN A 9 7.18 -8.50 3.43
CA ASN A 9 7.95 -8.27 4.63
C ASN A 9 7.37 -9.04 5.82
N ARG A 10 8.25 -9.45 6.72
CA ARG A 10 7.89 -10.34 7.82
C ARG A 10 6.81 -9.75 8.71
N LEU A 11 6.87 -8.46 9.00
CA LEU A 11 5.95 -7.81 9.94
C LEU A 11 4.67 -7.28 9.27
N GLY A 12 4.56 -7.41 7.95
CA GLY A 12 3.38 -6.94 7.24
C GLY A 12 3.22 -5.43 7.32
N LEU A 13 1.97 -4.97 7.27
CA LEU A 13 1.65 -3.55 7.34
C LEU A 13 1.65 -3.04 8.78
N HIS A 14 2.81 -3.15 9.45
CA HIS A 14 3.01 -2.58 10.78
C HIS A 14 3.16 -1.05 10.68
N ALA A 15 3.32 -0.39 11.82
CA ALA A 15 3.29 1.08 11.87
C ALA A 15 4.31 1.73 10.95
N ARG A 16 5.55 1.22 10.93
CA ARG A 16 6.61 1.81 10.11
C ARG A 16 6.35 1.61 8.62
N ALA A 17 5.96 0.39 8.23
CA ALA A 17 5.63 0.09 6.84
C ALA A 17 4.43 0.93 6.37
N SER A 18 3.41 1.05 7.20
CA SER A 18 2.24 1.86 6.88
C SER A 18 2.60 3.33 6.72
N ALA A 19 3.51 3.85 7.57
CA ALA A 19 3.97 5.23 7.46
C ALA A 19 4.72 5.46 6.15
N GLN A 20 5.58 4.51 5.74
CA GLN A 20 6.28 4.60 4.46
C GLN A 20 5.31 4.56 3.29
N PHE A 21 4.30 3.72 3.36
CA PHE A 21 3.28 3.62 2.32
C PHE A 21 2.53 4.96 2.18
N VAL A 22 2.07 5.52 3.28
CA VAL A 22 1.34 6.79 3.28
C VAL A 22 2.21 7.93 2.74
N LYS A 23 3.49 7.96 3.13
CA LYS A 23 4.42 8.97 2.64
C LYS A 23 4.56 8.91 1.13
N THR A 24 4.70 7.70 0.58
CA THR A 24 4.81 7.52 -0.86
C THR A 24 3.50 7.86 -1.56
N ALA A 25 2.37 7.36 -1.04
CA ALA A 25 1.06 7.65 -1.62
C ALA A 25 0.76 9.15 -1.62
N GLY A 26 1.21 9.86 -0.59
CA GLY A 26 0.99 11.30 -0.46
C GLY A 26 1.67 12.16 -1.52
N ARG A 27 2.62 11.60 -2.28
CA ARG A 27 3.28 12.31 -3.37
C ARG A 27 2.39 12.44 -4.60
N PHE A 28 1.32 11.68 -4.66
CA PHE A 28 0.46 11.60 -5.84
C PHE A 28 -0.88 12.23 -5.57
N ARG A 29 -1.48 12.77 -6.62
CA ARG A 29 -2.80 13.41 -6.54
C ARG A 29 -3.92 12.39 -6.55
N SER A 30 -3.68 11.22 -7.14
CA SER A 30 -4.70 10.18 -7.26
C SER A 30 -5.17 9.73 -5.88
N GLU A 31 -6.44 9.34 -5.82
CA GLU A 31 -6.97 8.66 -4.64
C GLU A 31 -6.44 7.24 -4.64
N ILE A 32 -5.93 6.82 -3.49
CA ILE A 32 -5.35 5.50 -3.33
C ILE A 32 -6.20 4.70 -2.35
N THR A 33 -6.62 3.51 -2.79
CA THR A 33 -7.36 2.58 -1.95
C THR A 33 -6.58 1.27 -1.89
N VAL A 34 -6.50 0.69 -0.70
CA VAL A 34 -5.86 -0.60 -0.49
C VAL A 34 -6.93 -1.60 -0.06
N GLU A 35 -7.06 -2.69 -0.81
CA GLU A 35 -8.08 -3.70 -0.57
C GLU A 35 -7.44 -5.02 -0.22
N ALA A 36 -7.98 -5.69 0.80
CA ALA A 36 -7.57 -7.05 1.15
C ALA A 36 -8.84 -7.81 1.53
N GLY A 37 -9.16 -8.87 0.76
CA GLY A 37 -10.40 -9.58 0.94
C GLY A 37 -11.58 -8.65 0.74
N ALA A 38 -12.47 -8.61 1.74
CA ALA A 38 -13.66 -7.76 1.70
C ALA A 38 -13.43 -6.37 2.30
N GLN A 39 -12.22 -6.07 2.75
CA GLN A 39 -11.91 -4.79 3.39
C GLN A 39 -11.22 -3.85 2.42
N ALA A 40 -11.55 -2.57 2.52
CA ALA A 40 -10.92 -1.54 1.73
C ALA A 40 -10.62 -0.34 2.63
N VAL A 41 -9.42 0.22 2.52
CA VAL A 41 -9.02 1.36 3.34
C VAL A 41 -8.36 2.42 2.47
N ASN A 42 -8.33 3.64 2.98
CA ASN A 42 -7.66 4.75 2.31
C ASN A 42 -6.15 4.55 2.39
N GLY A 43 -5.47 4.49 1.25
CA GLY A 43 -4.02 4.29 1.19
C GLY A 43 -3.21 5.48 1.68
N LYS A 44 -3.85 6.60 1.97
CA LYS A 44 -3.20 7.78 2.53
C LYS A 44 -3.49 7.93 4.03
N SER A 45 -4.01 6.88 4.66
CA SER A 45 -4.33 6.87 6.09
C SER A 45 -3.52 5.79 6.79
N ILE A 46 -2.63 6.19 7.69
CA ILE A 46 -1.85 5.24 8.50
C ILE A 46 -2.81 4.36 9.31
N MET A 47 -3.81 4.97 9.93
CA MET A 47 -4.78 4.24 10.73
C MET A 47 -5.53 3.21 9.88
N GLY A 48 -5.92 3.60 8.66
CA GLY A 48 -6.60 2.68 7.76
C GLY A 48 -5.75 1.46 7.45
N LEU A 49 -4.47 1.67 7.14
CA LEU A 49 -3.56 0.56 6.84
C LEU A 49 -3.32 -0.33 8.05
N LEU A 50 -3.21 0.26 9.24
CA LEU A 50 -3.07 -0.52 10.47
C LEU A 50 -4.30 -1.37 10.75
N LEU A 51 -5.50 -0.82 10.51
CA LEU A 51 -6.73 -1.57 10.69
C LEU A 51 -6.88 -2.70 9.67
N LEU A 52 -6.37 -2.51 8.46
CA LEU A 52 -6.35 -3.56 7.45
C LEU A 52 -5.48 -4.73 7.90
N ALA A 53 -4.39 -4.45 8.58
CA ALA A 53 -3.50 -5.41 9.22
C ALA A 53 -3.04 -6.53 8.28
N ALA A 54 -2.72 -6.20 7.03
CA ALA A 54 -2.29 -7.21 6.06
C ALA A 54 -0.95 -7.80 6.48
N ALA A 55 -0.94 -9.12 6.68
CA ALA A 55 0.24 -9.84 7.12
C ALA A 55 1.08 -10.31 5.92
N GLN A 56 2.29 -10.79 6.21
CA GLN A 56 3.14 -11.40 5.20
C GLN A 56 2.37 -12.49 4.44
N GLY A 57 2.49 -12.48 3.14
CA GLY A 57 1.79 -13.44 2.28
C GLY A 57 0.42 -13.02 1.82
N THR A 58 -0.12 -11.92 2.36
CA THR A 58 -1.43 -11.43 1.97
C THR A 58 -1.35 -10.73 0.62
N ALA A 59 -2.23 -11.10 -0.31
CA ALA A 59 -2.40 -10.37 -1.56
C ALA A 59 -3.30 -9.17 -1.31
N VAL A 60 -2.83 -8.00 -1.70
CA VAL A 60 -3.61 -6.77 -1.60
C VAL A 60 -3.76 -6.16 -2.98
N ARG A 61 -4.89 -5.50 -3.19
CA ARG A 61 -5.14 -4.78 -4.43
C ARG A 61 -4.99 -3.29 -4.18
N LEU A 62 -4.10 -2.68 -4.94
CA LEU A 62 -3.91 -1.23 -4.92
C LEU A 62 -4.78 -0.63 -6.02
N ARG A 63 -5.64 0.30 -5.66
CA ARG A 63 -6.47 1.02 -6.62
C ARG A 63 -6.08 2.49 -6.60
N ALA A 64 -5.88 3.06 -7.79
CA ALA A 64 -5.59 4.48 -7.93
C ALA A 64 -6.52 5.09 -8.95
N VAL A 65 -7.12 6.23 -8.59
CA VAL A 65 -8.02 7.00 -9.46
C VAL A 65 -7.55 8.44 -9.45
N GLY A 66 -7.13 8.92 -10.61
CA GLY A 66 -6.65 10.29 -10.73
C GLY A 66 -5.64 10.46 -11.85
N PRO A 67 -5.09 11.67 -12.00
CA PRO A 67 -4.24 12.02 -13.14
C PRO A 67 -2.90 11.29 -13.18
N ASP A 68 -2.38 10.86 -12.04
CA ASP A 68 -1.08 10.20 -11.93
C ASP A 68 -1.20 8.75 -11.43
N ALA A 69 -2.34 8.11 -11.68
CA ALA A 69 -2.61 6.76 -11.20
C ALA A 69 -1.55 5.73 -11.60
N PRO A 70 -1.09 5.67 -12.88
CA PRO A 70 -0.05 4.69 -13.23
C PRO A 70 1.24 4.89 -12.45
N ALA A 71 1.70 6.13 -12.31
CA ALA A 71 2.93 6.43 -11.59
C ALA A 71 2.78 6.09 -10.10
N ALA A 72 1.61 6.36 -9.53
CA ALA A 72 1.33 6.04 -8.13
C ALA A 72 1.39 4.54 -7.89
N LEU A 73 0.74 3.76 -8.75
CA LEU A 73 0.75 2.30 -8.61
C LEU A 73 2.15 1.73 -8.76
N ASP A 74 2.93 2.23 -9.71
CA ASP A 74 4.31 1.78 -9.88
C ASP A 74 5.14 2.05 -8.64
N ALA A 75 5.05 3.25 -8.09
CA ALA A 75 5.83 3.63 -6.91
C ALA A 75 5.43 2.78 -5.69
N LEU A 76 4.14 2.56 -5.50
CA LEU A 76 3.66 1.79 -4.36
C LEU A 76 4.00 0.31 -4.50
N ALA A 77 3.91 -0.24 -5.72
CA ALA A 77 4.30 -1.63 -5.95
C ALA A 77 5.79 -1.84 -5.67
N ARG A 78 6.64 -0.91 -6.12
CA ARG A 78 8.08 -0.99 -5.86
C ARG A 78 8.37 -0.91 -4.37
N LEU A 79 7.64 -0.07 -3.65
CA LEU A 79 7.82 0.06 -2.21
C LEU A 79 7.52 -1.26 -1.51
N VAL A 80 6.42 -1.91 -1.86
CA VAL A 80 6.04 -3.20 -1.29
C VAL A 80 7.09 -4.26 -1.63
N GLU A 81 7.54 -4.30 -2.89
CA GLU A 81 8.53 -5.27 -3.36
C GLU A 81 9.89 -5.07 -2.70
N SER A 82 10.23 -3.85 -2.30
CA SER A 82 11.47 -3.54 -1.62
C SER A 82 11.38 -3.71 -0.11
N LEU A 83 10.32 -4.37 0.38
CA LEU A 83 10.07 -4.58 1.81
C LEU A 83 9.96 -3.25 2.56
N PHE A 84 9.33 -2.27 1.91
CA PHE A 84 9.14 -0.90 2.43
C PHE A 84 10.48 -0.22 2.76
N GLY A 85 11.56 -0.67 2.09
CA GLY A 85 12.88 -0.10 2.28
C GLY A 85 13.57 -0.53 3.56
N GLU A 86 13.00 -1.48 4.30
CA GLU A 86 13.49 -1.84 5.63
C GLU A 86 13.96 -3.28 5.77
N GLY A 87 13.64 -4.12 4.81
CA GLY A 87 14.04 -5.53 4.86
C GLY A 87 13.22 -6.40 5.83
N GLU A 88 12.14 -5.87 6.35
CA GLU A 88 11.31 -6.61 7.30
C GLU A 88 9.84 -6.60 6.90
#